data_4a6f6beb707def56c90219187438fbb0
#
_entry.id   4a6f6beb707def56c90219187438fbb0
#
_cell.length_a   1.000
_cell.length_b   1.000
_cell.length_c   1.000
_cell.angle_alpha   90.00
_cell.angle_beta   90.00
_cell.angle_gamma   90.00
#
_symmetry.space_group_name_H-M   'P 1'
#
loop_
_entity.id
_entity.type
_entity.pdbx_description
1 polymer ?
#
loop_
_entity_poly.entity_id
_entity_poly.type
_entity_poly.pdbx_seq_one_letter_code
_entity_poly.pdbx_strand_id
1 'polypeptide(L)'
;VPTIVTRAQWGARAPKSSIAKTTWPQRTGFAIHHTAGPTSQTVRQIQNHQMDNNGWSDIGYNWLVDQAGKVYEGRSGGWLAIGAHAANQNTAWVGVCWIGTSGNTAPSDAALASIRWLYHEANRLAGRTLTVRGHGQVPGQSTECPGSRLRAWITDGMPTEQEDDMPIDNKDANRVFRADGSIDAPNLAADGSKRDSSSNPTWSANSTIRALYDNVARARGDLKAGFAKAAAERAAVRELVTGLAGAVQLTPAQVDQLAAAVAEAGDGAAREVLDRLEAAGEALAGA
;
A
#
# COMPACT_ATOMS: atom_id res chain seq x y z
N VAL A 1 -5.72 -9.08 -10.33
CA VAL A 1 -7.02 -8.61 -9.81
C VAL A 1 -7.40 -9.49 -8.64
N PRO A 2 -7.71 -8.94 -7.44
CA PRO A 2 -8.07 -9.73 -6.28
C PRO A 2 -9.42 -10.46 -6.47
N THR A 3 -9.62 -11.53 -5.71
CA THR A 3 -10.91 -12.21 -5.63
C THR A 3 -11.90 -11.33 -4.86
N ILE A 4 -13.02 -10.98 -5.48
CA ILE A 4 -14.09 -10.20 -4.85
C ILE A 4 -15.18 -11.16 -4.35
N VAL A 5 -15.51 -11.05 -3.07
CA VAL A 5 -16.57 -11.82 -2.40
C VAL A 5 -17.76 -10.88 -2.18
N THR A 6 -18.85 -11.17 -2.85
CA THR A 6 -20.07 -10.36 -2.78
C THR A 6 -20.77 -10.49 -1.43
N ARG A 7 -21.64 -9.52 -1.11
CA ARG A 7 -22.47 -9.56 0.10
C ARG A 7 -23.26 -10.86 0.22
N ALA A 8 -23.79 -11.38 -0.88
CA ALA A 8 -24.53 -12.66 -0.89
C ALA A 8 -23.61 -13.85 -0.54
N GLN A 9 -22.40 -13.87 -1.08
CA GLN A 9 -21.44 -14.97 -0.87
C GLN A 9 -20.94 -15.06 0.58
N TRP A 10 -20.71 -13.93 1.27
CA TRP A 10 -20.32 -13.97 2.68
C TRP A 10 -21.51 -13.95 3.65
N GLY A 11 -22.73 -14.02 3.13
CA GLY A 11 -23.95 -14.14 3.92
C GLY A 11 -24.32 -12.86 4.67
N ALA A 12 -24.18 -11.68 4.06
CA ALA A 12 -24.51 -10.39 4.68
C ALA A 12 -25.96 -10.35 5.19
N ARG A 13 -26.14 -9.72 6.35
CA ARG A 13 -27.49 -9.32 6.80
C ARG A 13 -28.00 -8.17 5.94
N ALA A 14 -29.30 -8.09 5.78
CA ALA A 14 -29.92 -6.88 5.25
C ALA A 14 -29.65 -5.67 6.16
N PRO A 15 -29.46 -4.47 5.61
CA PRO A 15 -29.40 -3.26 6.42
C PRO A 15 -30.67 -3.04 7.23
N LYS A 16 -30.55 -2.49 8.45
CA LYS A 16 -31.72 -2.14 9.29
C LYS A 16 -32.56 -1.00 8.71
N SER A 17 -31.94 -0.17 7.87
CA SER A 17 -32.61 0.93 7.15
C SER A 17 -31.92 1.15 5.81
N SER A 18 -32.54 1.94 4.92
CA SER A 18 -31.95 2.31 3.65
C SER A 18 -30.61 3.02 3.84
N ILE A 19 -29.62 2.66 3.02
CA ILE A 19 -28.31 3.27 3.05
C ILE A 19 -28.27 4.45 2.06
N ALA A 20 -28.01 5.64 2.57
CA ALA A 20 -27.82 6.83 1.76
C ALA A 20 -26.61 6.68 0.84
N LYS A 21 -26.69 7.31 -0.33
CA LYS A 21 -25.62 7.29 -1.35
C LYS A 21 -25.06 8.69 -1.57
N THR A 22 -23.80 8.74 -1.95
CA THR A 22 -23.10 9.92 -2.45
C THR A 22 -22.84 9.77 -3.96
N THR A 23 -22.07 10.68 -4.55
CA THR A 23 -21.68 10.65 -5.96
C THR A 23 -20.17 10.71 -6.09
N TRP A 24 -19.62 10.30 -7.22
CA TRP A 24 -18.17 10.37 -7.45
C TRP A 24 -17.60 11.79 -7.35
N PRO A 25 -18.27 12.86 -7.84
CA PRO A 25 -17.81 14.22 -7.60
C PRO A 25 -17.63 14.59 -6.12
N GLN A 26 -18.43 14.03 -5.23
CA GLN A 26 -18.36 14.27 -3.78
C GLN A 26 -17.29 13.42 -3.08
N ARG A 27 -16.81 12.32 -3.70
CA ARG A 27 -15.72 11.51 -3.16
C ARG A 27 -14.38 12.18 -3.38
N THR A 28 -13.73 12.62 -2.31
CA THR A 28 -12.42 13.32 -2.36
C THR A 28 -11.30 12.50 -1.74
N GLY A 29 -11.63 11.46 -0.98
CA GLY A 29 -10.66 10.70 -0.23
C GLY A 29 -10.94 9.20 -0.13
N PHE A 30 -9.89 8.48 0.24
CA PHE A 30 -9.84 7.04 0.47
C PHE A 30 -9.22 6.79 1.84
N ALA A 31 -10.01 6.30 2.79
CA ALA A 31 -9.60 6.07 4.17
C ALA A 31 -9.30 4.58 4.39
N ILE A 32 -8.10 4.30 4.86
CA ILE A 32 -7.68 2.95 5.20
C ILE A 32 -7.86 2.74 6.71
N HIS A 33 -8.48 1.62 7.07
CA HIS A 33 -8.78 1.21 8.43
C HIS A 33 -8.20 -0.16 8.74
N HIS A 34 -8.18 -0.51 10.02
CA HIS A 34 -8.10 -1.88 10.51
C HIS A 34 -9.30 -2.19 11.42
N THR A 35 -9.64 -3.47 11.60
CA THR A 35 -10.74 -3.85 12.48
C THR A 35 -10.39 -3.75 13.97
N ALA A 36 -9.11 -3.65 14.30
CA ALA A 36 -8.56 -3.80 15.66
C ALA A 36 -8.93 -5.14 16.32
N GLY A 37 -9.23 -6.15 15.52
CA GLY A 37 -9.55 -7.52 15.92
C GLY A 37 -8.50 -8.52 15.41
N PRO A 38 -8.73 -9.83 15.62
CA PRO A 38 -7.88 -10.88 15.07
C PRO A 38 -8.06 -11.00 13.55
N THR A 39 -7.02 -11.47 12.84
CA THR A 39 -7.06 -11.70 11.38
C THR A 39 -8.02 -12.84 10.98
N SER A 40 -8.42 -13.67 11.92
CA SER A 40 -9.43 -14.72 11.73
C SER A 40 -10.88 -14.23 11.82
N GLN A 41 -11.10 -12.95 12.13
CA GLN A 41 -12.45 -12.39 12.23
C GLN A 41 -13.13 -12.39 10.85
N THR A 42 -14.35 -12.89 10.79
CA THR A 42 -15.13 -12.91 9.55
C THR A 42 -15.84 -11.57 9.33
N VAL A 43 -16.10 -11.22 8.06
CA VAL A 43 -16.88 -10.01 7.71
C VAL A 43 -18.28 -10.05 8.35
N ARG A 44 -18.87 -11.23 8.47
CA ARG A 44 -20.17 -11.40 9.15
C ARG A 44 -20.10 -11.06 10.65
N GLN A 45 -19.03 -11.47 11.33
CA GLN A 45 -18.83 -11.11 12.75
C GLN A 45 -18.66 -9.60 12.92
N ILE A 46 -17.90 -8.95 12.02
CA ILE A 46 -17.73 -7.50 12.02
C ILE A 46 -19.07 -6.81 11.81
N GLN A 47 -19.87 -7.24 10.81
CA GLN A 47 -21.20 -6.69 10.55
C GLN A 47 -22.10 -6.86 11.78
N ASN A 48 -22.14 -8.03 12.37
CA ASN A 48 -22.96 -8.31 13.57
C ASN A 48 -22.58 -7.37 14.71
N HIS A 49 -21.29 -7.25 15.01
CA HIS A 49 -20.82 -6.34 16.07
C HIS A 49 -21.25 -4.90 15.81
N GLN A 50 -21.08 -4.39 14.60
CA GLN A 50 -21.40 -3.02 14.27
C GLN A 50 -22.92 -2.75 14.23
N MET A 51 -23.72 -3.73 13.81
CA MET A 51 -25.17 -3.59 13.81
C MET A 51 -25.78 -3.78 15.20
N ASP A 52 -25.30 -4.75 15.97
CA ASP A 52 -25.96 -5.16 17.20
C ASP A 52 -25.41 -4.41 18.43
N ASN A 53 -24.10 -4.15 18.48
CA ASN A 53 -23.47 -3.45 19.59
C ASN A 53 -23.39 -1.94 19.37
N ASN A 54 -23.04 -1.49 18.14
CA ASN A 54 -22.95 -0.05 17.86
C ASN A 54 -24.27 0.55 17.38
N GLY A 55 -25.28 -0.27 17.11
CA GLY A 55 -26.59 0.17 16.65
C GLY A 55 -26.63 0.66 15.18
N TRP A 56 -25.57 0.39 14.39
CA TRP A 56 -25.50 0.85 13.02
C TRP A 56 -26.47 0.12 12.10
N SER A 57 -26.86 0.79 11.01
CA SER A 57 -27.78 0.18 10.03
C SER A 57 -27.16 -0.95 9.23
N ASP A 58 -25.85 -0.97 9.06
CA ASP A 58 -25.09 -1.97 8.33
C ASP A 58 -23.60 -1.87 8.73
N ILE A 59 -22.76 -2.76 8.19
CA ILE A 59 -21.30 -2.64 8.30
C ILE A 59 -20.85 -1.25 7.85
N GLY A 60 -19.88 -0.64 8.55
CA GLY A 60 -19.50 0.75 8.34
C GLY A 60 -18.61 1.00 7.14
N TYR A 61 -17.81 0.01 6.75
CA TYR A 61 -16.82 0.11 5.68
C TYR A 61 -17.43 -0.18 4.31
N ASN A 62 -16.95 0.51 3.26
CA ASN A 62 -17.37 0.23 1.89
C ASN A 62 -16.83 -1.11 1.40
N TRP A 63 -15.58 -1.41 1.74
CA TRP A 63 -14.88 -2.64 1.39
C TRP A 63 -14.05 -3.17 2.56
N LEU A 64 -13.82 -4.48 2.60
CA LEU A 64 -12.93 -5.10 3.56
C LEU A 64 -11.94 -6.00 2.82
N VAL A 65 -10.77 -6.22 3.43
CA VAL A 65 -9.72 -7.08 2.89
C VAL A 65 -9.22 -7.99 4.01
N ASP A 66 -9.16 -9.30 3.76
CA ASP A 66 -8.60 -10.26 4.69
C ASP A 66 -7.09 -10.47 4.50
N GLN A 67 -6.49 -11.28 5.35
CA GLN A 67 -5.05 -11.58 5.30
C GLN A 67 -4.65 -12.37 4.04
N ALA A 68 -5.56 -13.06 3.39
CA ALA A 68 -5.31 -13.76 2.12
C ALA A 68 -5.46 -12.84 0.88
N GLY A 69 -5.78 -11.56 1.09
CA GLY A 69 -5.99 -10.58 0.02
C GLY A 69 -7.37 -10.69 -0.65
N LYS A 70 -8.32 -11.44 -0.10
CA LYS A 70 -9.69 -11.44 -0.60
C LYS A 70 -10.37 -10.12 -0.26
N VAL A 71 -11.04 -9.56 -1.24
CA VAL A 71 -11.81 -8.32 -1.13
C VAL A 71 -13.28 -8.66 -0.89
N TYR A 72 -13.88 -8.06 0.10
CA TYR A 72 -15.28 -8.27 0.45
C TYR A 72 -16.08 -6.99 0.22
N GLU A 73 -17.23 -7.12 -0.46
CA GLU A 73 -18.22 -6.04 -0.47
C GLU A 73 -18.69 -5.77 0.96
N GLY A 74 -18.54 -4.55 1.42
CA GLY A 74 -18.94 -4.15 2.76
C GLY A 74 -20.36 -3.61 2.82
N ARG A 75 -20.50 -2.32 3.08
CA ARG A 75 -21.78 -1.62 3.22
C ARG A 75 -22.63 -1.70 1.96
N SER A 76 -23.91 -1.97 2.15
CA SER A 76 -24.87 -2.06 1.05
C SER A 76 -24.86 -0.79 0.18
N GLY A 77 -24.66 -0.96 -1.13
CA GLY A 77 -24.48 0.15 -2.07
C GLY A 77 -23.03 0.40 -2.47
N GLY A 78 -22.06 -0.33 -1.91
CA GLY A 78 -20.66 -0.39 -2.36
C GLY A 78 -19.96 0.96 -2.35
N TRP A 79 -19.30 1.30 -3.45
CA TRP A 79 -18.47 2.51 -3.59
C TRP A 79 -19.17 3.82 -3.25
N LEU A 80 -20.45 3.93 -3.59
CA LEU A 80 -21.24 5.16 -3.39
C LEU A 80 -22.08 5.13 -2.11
N ALA A 81 -22.08 4.05 -1.34
CA ALA A 81 -22.73 4.03 -0.04
C ALA A 81 -22.05 5.03 0.91
N ILE A 82 -22.81 5.88 1.57
CA ILE A 82 -22.30 6.70 2.66
C ILE A 82 -21.98 5.76 3.83
N GLY A 83 -20.70 5.68 4.18
CA GLY A 83 -20.18 4.78 5.22
C GLY A 83 -20.61 5.16 6.64
N ALA A 84 -20.09 4.41 7.61
CA ALA A 84 -20.12 4.74 9.04
C ALA A 84 -18.73 4.43 9.65
N HIS A 85 -17.66 4.93 9.02
CA HIS A 85 -16.29 4.63 9.36
C HIS A 85 -15.46 5.86 9.76
N ALA A 86 -15.87 7.06 9.36
CA ALA A 86 -15.20 8.33 9.69
C ALA A 86 -16.25 9.40 9.89
N ALA A 87 -16.48 9.79 11.16
CA ALA A 87 -17.52 10.75 11.53
C ALA A 87 -17.37 12.06 10.73
N ASN A 88 -18.49 12.58 10.20
CA ASN A 88 -18.56 13.78 9.37
C ASN A 88 -17.79 13.71 8.03
N GLN A 89 -17.12 12.61 7.71
CA GLN A 89 -16.34 12.43 6.49
C GLN A 89 -16.86 11.30 5.59
N ASN A 90 -17.88 10.56 6.02
CA ASN A 90 -18.38 9.38 5.30
C ASN A 90 -18.94 9.69 3.90
N THR A 91 -19.37 10.91 3.62
CA THR A 91 -19.80 11.34 2.29
C THR A 91 -18.62 11.55 1.35
N ALA A 92 -17.54 12.13 1.85
CA ALA A 92 -16.37 12.48 1.07
C ALA A 92 -15.33 11.35 0.96
N TRP A 93 -15.30 10.42 1.92
CA TRP A 93 -14.27 9.39 2.00
C TRP A 93 -14.84 8.00 1.79
N VAL A 94 -14.20 7.22 0.90
CA VAL A 94 -14.41 5.77 0.79
C VAL A 94 -13.68 5.09 1.92
N GLY A 95 -14.32 4.19 2.65
CA GLY A 95 -13.69 3.43 3.73
C GLY A 95 -13.33 2.02 3.33
N VAL A 96 -12.05 1.66 3.41
CA VAL A 96 -11.53 0.32 3.20
C VAL A 96 -10.87 -0.18 4.47
N CYS A 97 -11.23 -1.38 4.91
CA CYS A 97 -10.78 -1.92 6.18
C CYS A 97 -10.01 -3.23 5.99
N TRP A 98 -8.78 -3.29 6.44
CA TRP A 98 -8.07 -4.55 6.62
C TRP A 98 -8.56 -5.26 7.88
N ILE A 99 -8.79 -6.58 7.78
CA ILE A 99 -9.22 -7.41 8.91
C ILE A 99 -8.00 -7.83 9.71
N GLY A 100 -7.79 -7.18 10.86
CA GLY A 100 -6.64 -7.40 11.72
C GLY A 100 -6.36 -6.23 12.64
N THR A 101 -5.24 -6.28 13.37
CA THR A 101 -4.70 -5.20 14.21
C THR A 101 -3.29 -4.89 13.74
N SER A 102 -3.11 -3.87 12.89
CA SER A 102 -1.83 -3.64 12.20
C SER A 102 -0.68 -3.19 13.12
N GLY A 103 -0.97 -2.80 14.35
CA GLY A 103 0.06 -2.60 15.38
C GLY A 103 0.70 -3.92 15.85
N ASN A 104 -0.07 -5.01 15.87
CA ASN A 104 0.35 -6.30 16.39
C ASN A 104 0.76 -7.28 15.27
N THR A 105 0.01 -7.29 14.17
CA THR A 105 0.21 -8.21 13.04
C THR A 105 0.41 -7.43 11.76
N ALA A 106 1.41 -7.78 10.97
CA ALA A 106 1.60 -7.17 9.66
C ALA A 106 0.49 -7.63 8.69
N PRO A 107 -0.13 -6.73 7.91
CA PRO A 107 -0.86 -7.14 6.73
C PRO A 107 0.08 -7.90 5.80
N SER A 108 -0.41 -8.96 5.15
CA SER A 108 0.35 -9.68 4.12
C SER A 108 0.47 -8.84 2.84
N ASP A 109 1.45 -9.17 1.99
CA ASP A 109 1.61 -8.52 0.68
C ASP A 109 0.36 -8.67 -0.18
N ALA A 110 -0.31 -9.82 -0.12
CA ALA A 110 -1.59 -10.03 -0.79
C ALA A 110 -2.69 -9.08 -0.28
N ALA A 111 -2.74 -8.82 1.02
CA ALA A 111 -3.69 -7.85 1.60
C ALA A 111 -3.34 -6.41 1.18
N LEU A 112 -2.06 -6.05 1.23
CA LEU A 112 -1.58 -4.73 0.80
C LEU A 112 -1.84 -4.48 -0.69
N ALA A 113 -1.54 -5.47 -1.54
CA ALA A 113 -1.82 -5.42 -2.97
C ALA A 113 -3.32 -5.23 -3.26
N SER A 114 -4.20 -5.90 -2.51
CA SER A 114 -5.64 -5.77 -2.66
C SER A 114 -6.17 -4.40 -2.21
N ILE A 115 -5.65 -3.85 -1.12
CA ILE A 115 -6.00 -2.48 -0.68
C ILE A 115 -5.55 -1.46 -1.73
N ARG A 116 -4.35 -1.62 -2.28
CA ARG A 116 -3.83 -0.75 -3.33
C ARG A 116 -4.67 -0.88 -4.61
N TRP A 117 -5.03 -2.09 -5.00
CA TRP A 117 -5.94 -2.31 -6.14
C TRP A 117 -7.27 -1.56 -5.95
N LEU A 118 -7.88 -1.64 -4.75
CA LEU A 118 -9.10 -0.90 -4.42
C LEU A 118 -8.90 0.62 -4.55
N TYR A 119 -7.76 1.13 -4.15
CA TYR A 119 -7.44 2.56 -4.31
C TYR A 119 -7.35 2.97 -5.78
N HIS A 120 -6.64 2.20 -6.61
CA HIS A 120 -6.57 2.46 -8.04
C HIS A 120 -7.93 2.36 -8.73
N GLU A 121 -8.76 1.39 -8.35
CA GLU A 121 -10.12 1.24 -8.86
C GLU A 121 -11.02 2.42 -8.46
N ALA A 122 -10.91 2.90 -7.21
CA ALA A 122 -11.61 4.10 -6.77
C ALA A 122 -11.19 5.34 -7.58
N ASN A 123 -9.90 5.51 -7.85
CA ASN A 123 -9.37 6.60 -8.69
C ASN A 123 -9.89 6.50 -10.13
N ARG A 124 -9.87 5.31 -10.71
CA ARG A 124 -10.40 5.05 -12.05
C ARG A 124 -11.89 5.42 -12.15
N LEU A 125 -12.69 5.01 -11.17
CA LEU A 125 -14.13 5.29 -11.12
C LEU A 125 -14.43 6.77 -10.86
N ALA A 126 -13.58 7.44 -10.08
CA ALA A 126 -13.69 8.87 -9.79
C ALA A 126 -13.20 9.76 -10.95
N GLY A 127 -12.45 9.20 -11.92
CA GLY A 127 -11.79 9.95 -12.99
C GLY A 127 -10.70 10.92 -12.48
N ARG A 128 -10.20 10.70 -11.28
CA ARG A 128 -9.15 11.53 -10.66
C ARG A 128 -8.48 10.80 -9.48
N THR A 129 -7.33 11.29 -9.04
CA THR A 129 -6.65 10.80 -7.85
C THR A 129 -7.37 11.27 -6.59
N LEU A 130 -7.79 10.35 -5.74
CA LEU A 130 -8.33 10.61 -4.40
C LEU A 130 -7.19 10.73 -3.39
N THR A 131 -7.37 11.59 -2.40
CA THR A 131 -6.43 11.67 -1.28
C THR A 131 -6.51 10.38 -0.45
N VAL A 132 -5.39 9.66 -0.29
CA VAL A 132 -5.34 8.48 0.57
C VAL A 132 -4.80 8.82 1.96
N ARG A 133 -5.42 8.30 3.02
CA ARG A 133 -5.00 8.48 4.42
C ARG A 133 -5.40 7.29 5.27
N GLY A 134 -4.67 7.06 6.37
CA GLY A 134 -5.15 6.25 7.48
C GLY A 134 -6.29 6.96 8.22
N HIS A 135 -7.20 6.22 8.83
CA HIS A 135 -8.37 6.80 9.52
C HIS A 135 -8.00 7.95 10.46
N GLY A 136 -7.01 7.79 11.34
CA GLY A 136 -6.58 8.83 12.27
C GLY A 136 -5.98 10.09 11.62
N GLN A 137 -5.73 10.07 10.31
CA GLN A 137 -5.20 11.19 9.52
C GLN A 137 -6.29 11.85 8.67
N VAL A 138 -7.51 11.31 8.64
CA VAL A 138 -8.66 11.92 7.96
C VAL A 138 -9.06 13.19 8.74
N PRO A 139 -9.41 14.29 8.07
CA PRO A 139 -9.77 15.54 8.76
C PRO A 139 -10.83 15.35 9.85
N GLY A 140 -10.56 15.88 11.04
CA GLY A 140 -11.47 15.79 12.19
C GLY A 140 -11.48 14.41 12.89
N GLN A 141 -10.61 13.49 12.52
CA GLN A 141 -10.47 12.20 13.20
C GLN A 141 -9.25 12.21 14.13
N SER A 142 -9.37 11.53 15.29
CA SER A 142 -8.28 11.32 16.23
C SER A 142 -8.36 9.88 16.74
N THR A 143 -7.58 8.98 16.15
CA THR A 143 -7.57 7.55 16.47
C THR A 143 -6.26 6.90 16.04
N GLU A 144 -5.88 5.81 16.70
CA GLU A 144 -4.72 5.00 16.32
C GLU A 144 -4.96 4.16 15.05
N CYS A 145 -6.21 4.03 14.60
CA CYS A 145 -6.54 3.36 13.35
C CYS A 145 -5.89 4.09 12.14
N PRO A 146 -5.28 3.38 11.21
CA PRO A 146 -5.24 1.94 11.00
C PRO A 146 -4.09 1.21 11.70
N GLY A 147 -3.43 1.79 12.70
CA GLY A 147 -2.25 1.29 13.36
C GLY A 147 -0.94 1.63 12.65
N SER A 148 0.19 1.44 13.34
CA SER A 148 1.51 1.94 12.91
C SER A 148 1.96 1.39 11.55
N ARG A 149 1.82 0.08 11.31
CA ARG A 149 2.32 -0.57 10.08
C ARG A 149 1.57 -0.10 8.83
N LEU A 150 0.23 -0.05 8.86
CA LEU A 150 -0.55 0.47 7.73
C LEU A 150 -0.33 1.97 7.55
N ARG A 151 -0.13 2.73 8.65
CA ARG A 151 0.18 4.15 8.57
C ARG A 151 1.52 4.40 7.90
N ALA A 152 2.57 3.66 8.27
CA ALA A 152 3.87 3.72 7.61
C ALA A 152 3.76 3.37 6.12
N TRP A 153 3.13 2.24 5.79
CA TRP A 153 2.93 1.81 4.41
C TRP A 153 2.18 2.85 3.55
N ILE A 154 1.17 3.54 4.11
CA ILE A 154 0.47 4.64 3.41
C ILE A 154 1.41 5.83 3.18
N THR A 155 2.22 6.18 4.19
CA THR A 155 3.20 7.28 4.11
C THR A 155 4.26 7.00 3.05
N ASP A 156 4.68 5.74 2.91
CA ASP A 156 5.67 5.28 1.93
C ASP A 156 5.08 5.14 0.50
N GLY A 157 3.83 5.58 0.28
CA GLY A 157 3.19 5.56 -1.05
C GLY A 157 2.54 4.22 -1.39
N MET A 158 2.30 3.37 -0.41
CA MET A 158 1.64 2.06 -0.57
C MET A 158 2.39 1.11 -1.53
N PRO A 159 3.70 0.84 -1.32
CA PRO A 159 4.45 -0.07 -2.18
C PRO A 159 3.88 -1.50 -2.11
N THR A 160 3.96 -2.24 -3.22
CA THR A 160 3.65 -3.69 -3.27
C THR A 160 4.78 -4.42 -3.99
N GLU A 161 5.09 -5.63 -3.58
CA GLU A 161 6.11 -6.44 -4.26
C GLU A 161 5.74 -6.79 -5.72
N GLN A 162 4.45 -6.70 -6.07
CA GLN A 162 3.94 -7.03 -7.41
C GLN A 162 3.98 -5.88 -8.43
N GLU A 163 4.42 -4.68 -8.05
CA GLU A 163 4.53 -3.58 -9.03
C GLU A 163 5.64 -3.79 -10.05
N ASP A 164 6.58 -4.67 -9.75
CA ASP A 164 7.71 -4.94 -10.63
C ASP A 164 7.39 -5.86 -11.82
N ASP A 165 6.23 -6.54 -11.83
CA ASP A 165 5.84 -7.54 -12.84
C ASP A 165 4.62 -7.17 -13.70
N MET A 166 4.11 -5.95 -13.66
CA MET A 166 3.13 -5.49 -14.66
C MET A 166 3.88 -5.02 -15.91
N PRO A 167 4.07 -5.86 -16.92
CA PRO A 167 4.47 -5.34 -18.21
C PRO A 167 3.32 -4.41 -18.64
N ILE A 168 3.62 -3.14 -18.89
CA ILE A 168 2.75 -2.32 -19.73
C ILE A 168 2.73 -3.06 -21.05
N ASP A 169 1.65 -3.79 -21.33
CA ASP A 169 1.56 -4.50 -22.58
C ASP A 169 1.55 -3.47 -23.73
N ASN A 170 2.00 -3.88 -24.90
CA ASN A 170 2.03 -3.01 -26.07
C ASN A 170 0.65 -2.45 -26.45
N LYS A 171 -0.44 -2.99 -25.89
CA LYS A 171 -1.81 -2.49 -26.08
C LYS A 171 -2.10 -1.29 -25.17
N ASP A 172 -1.61 -1.28 -23.94
CA ASP A 172 -1.79 -0.16 -23.00
C ASP A 172 -0.92 1.04 -23.42
N ALA A 173 0.31 0.80 -23.85
CA ALA A 173 1.14 1.83 -24.48
C ALA A 173 0.46 2.41 -25.73
N ASN A 174 -0.07 1.58 -26.61
CA ASN A 174 -0.80 2.03 -27.80
C ASN A 174 -2.12 2.77 -27.47
N ARG A 175 -2.76 2.47 -26.34
CA ARG A 175 -4.01 3.12 -25.91
C ARG A 175 -3.78 4.52 -25.39
N VAL A 176 -2.68 4.72 -24.63
CA VAL A 176 -2.28 6.04 -24.12
C VAL A 176 -1.80 6.95 -25.26
N PHE A 177 -1.07 6.41 -26.24
CA PHE A 177 -0.44 7.20 -27.30
C PHE A 177 -1.29 7.37 -28.58
N ARG A 178 -2.40 6.64 -28.71
CA ARG A 178 -3.34 6.81 -29.85
C ARG A 178 -4.50 7.75 -29.56
N ALA A 179 -4.67 8.17 -28.29
CA ALA A 179 -5.87 8.91 -27.87
C ALA A 179 -5.81 10.41 -28.24
N ASP A 180 -4.65 10.97 -28.55
CA ASP A 180 -4.56 12.39 -28.86
C ASP A 180 -3.53 12.75 -29.95
N GLY A 181 -3.52 12.20 -31.05
CA GLY A 181 -2.92 12.56 -32.33
C GLY A 181 -1.93 13.73 -32.46
N SER A 182 -1.36 14.27 -31.40
CA SER A 182 -0.55 15.50 -31.39
C SER A 182 0.63 15.49 -30.42
N ILE A 183 1.55 14.52 -30.60
CA ILE A 183 2.89 14.73 -30.00
C ILE A 183 3.83 15.13 -31.13
N ASP A 184 4.17 16.41 -31.19
CA ASP A 184 5.27 16.90 -32.03
C ASP A 184 6.57 16.21 -31.62
N ALA A 185 7.20 15.51 -32.54
CA ALA A 185 8.42 14.77 -32.28
C ALA A 185 9.54 15.76 -31.86
N PRO A 186 10.27 15.50 -30.76
CA PRO A 186 11.40 16.33 -30.40
C PRO A 186 12.48 16.27 -31.49
N ASN A 187 12.91 17.44 -31.95
CA ASN A 187 13.88 17.62 -33.04
C ASN A 187 15.33 17.24 -32.68
N LEU A 188 15.54 16.46 -31.63
CA LEU A 188 16.87 16.08 -31.16
C LEU A 188 17.04 14.56 -31.10
N ALA A 189 18.18 14.07 -31.56
CA ALA A 189 18.59 12.69 -31.35
C ALA A 189 19.06 12.48 -29.89
N ALA A 190 19.15 11.24 -29.42
CA ALA A 190 19.61 10.91 -28.07
C ALA A 190 21.04 11.39 -27.73
N ASP A 191 21.84 11.68 -28.75
CA ASP A 191 23.19 12.27 -28.65
C ASP A 191 23.19 13.82 -28.72
N GLY A 192 22.00 14.45 -28.73
CA GLY A 192 21.85 15.91 -28.81
C GLY A 192 21.94 16.50 -30.22
N SER A 193 22.17 15.68 -31.26
CA SER A 193 22.23 16.16 -32.64
C SER A 193 20.83 16.43 -33.20
N LYS A 194 20.70 17.44 -34.09
CA LYS A 194 19.45 17.68 -34.82
C LYS A 194 19.19 16.56 -35.80
N ARG A 195 18.00 15.95 -35.74
CA ARG A 195 17.57 14.98 -36.76
C ARG A 195 16.90 15.67 -37.93
N ASP A 196 17.17 15.16 -39.14
CA ASP A 196 16.47 15.57 -40.33
C ASP A 196 15.02 15.15 -40.27
N SER A 197 14.12 16.12 -40.15
CA SER A 197 12.68 15.94 -40.04
C SER A 197 12.02 15.41 -41.31
N SER A 198 12.77 15.30 -42.43
CA SER A 198 12.23 14.90 -43.74
C SER A 198 12.07 13.39 -43.89
N SER A 199 12.71 12.56 -43.03
CA SER A 199 12.81 11.12 -43.28
C SER A 199 11.86 10.21 -42.48
N ASN A 200 11.32 10.59 -41.37
CA ASN A 200 10.18 9.94 -40.70
C ASN A 200 9.83 10.55 -39.31
N PRO A 201 8.91 11.49 -39.18
CA PRO A 201 8.56 12.13 -37.92
C PRO A 201 7.96 11.17 -36.87
N THR A 202 7.31 10.09 -37.31
CA THR A 202 6.75 9.08 -36.42
C THR A 202 7.81 8.14 -35.82
N TRP A 203 8.91 7.91 -36.51
CA TRP A 203 9.98 7.03 -36.07
C TRP A 203 10.82 7.66 -34.93
N SER A 204 11.02 8.98 -34.98
CA SER A 204 11.75 9.72 -33.94
C SER A 204 10.99 9.76 -32.60
N ALA A 205 9.67 9.89 -32.62
CA ALA A 205 8.83 9.81 -31.43
C ALA A 205 8.91 8.43 -30.77
N ASN A 206 8.78 7.36 -31.55
CA ASN A 206 8.88 5.99 -31.06
C ASN A 206 10.27 5.67 -30.47
N SER A 207 11.36 6.16 -31.06
CA SER A 207 12.71 5.92 -30.52
C SER A 207 12.98 6.71 -29.25
N THR A 208 12.44 7.92 -29.13
CA THR A 208 12.55 8.73 -27.90
C THR A 208 11.72 8.13 -26.76
N ILE A 209 10.50 7.67 -27.07
CA ILE A 209 9.64 6.98 -26.10
C ILE A 209 10.29 5.66 -25.66
N ARG A 210 10.89 4.90 -26.56
CA ARG A 210 11.60 3.67 -26.24
C ARG A 210 12.84 3.93 -25.38
N ALA A 211 13.64 4.95 -25.67
CA ALA A 211 14.77 5.36 -24.85
C ALA A 211 14.35 5.87 -23.45
N LEU A 212 13.22 6.58 -23.36
CA LEU A 212 12.63 6.99 -22.07
C LEU A 212 12.16 5.77 -21.27
N TYR A 213 11.50 4.82 -21.93
CA TYR A 213 11.06 3.55 -21.32
C TYR A 213 12.25 2.74 -20.79
N ASP A 214 13.31 2.58 -21.59
CA ASP A 214 14.53 1.85 -21.20
C ASP A 214 15.28 2.55 -20.04
N ASN A 215 15.22 3.89 -19.96
CA ASN A 215 15.80 4.66 -18.85
C ASN A 215 14.96 4.49 -17.57
N VAL A 216 13.64 4.54 -17.70
CA VAL A 216 12.71 4.30 -16.57
C VAL A 216 12.85 2.86 -16.07
N ALA A 217 12.95 1.88 -16.96
CA ALA A 217 13.14 0.47 -16.59
C ALA A 217 14.48 0.23 -15.87
N ARG A 218 15.57 0.89 -16.32
CA ARG A 218 16.88 0.84 -15.64
C ARG A 218 16.83 1.49 -14.27
N ALA A 219 16.27 2.70 -14.17
CA ALA A 219 16.14 3.40 -12.89
C ALA A 219 15.29 2.60 -11.88
N ARG A 220 14.24 1.90 -12.35
CA ARG A 220 13.45 0.96 -11.54
C ARG A 220 14.29 -0.24 -11.08
N GLY A 221 15.12 -0.81 -11.97
CA GLY A 221 16.02 -1.91 -11.64
C GLY A 221 17.03 -1.52 -10.56
N ASP A 222 17.62 -0.33 -10.67
CA ASP A 222 18.57 0.21 -9.71
C ASP A 222 17.90 0.48 -8.34
N LEU A 223 16.67 1.03 -8.32
CA LEU A 223 15.87 1.20 -7.12
C LEU A 223 15.50 -0.14 -6.48
N LYS A 224 15.07 -1.13 -7.29
CA LYS A 224 14.76 -2.48 -6.80
C LYS A 224 15.97 -3.17 -6.16
N ALA A 225 17.14 -3.07 -6.81
CA ALA A 225 18.39 -3.60 -6.26
C ALA A 225 18.76 -2.90 -4.93
N GLY A 226 18.56 -1.60 -4.84
CA GLY A 226 18.74 -0.82 -3.61
C GLY A 226 17.80 -1.24 -2.49
N PHE A 227 16.51 -1.42 -2.77
CA PHE A 227 15.52 -1.87 -1.79
C PHE A 227 15.73 -3.32 -1.36
N ALA A 228 16.06 -4.24 -2.28
CA ALA A 228 16.37 -5.62 -1.96
C ALA A 228 17.64 -5.73 -1.09
N LYS A 229 18.67 -4.94 -1.38
CA LYS A 229 19.87 -4.82 -0.57
C LYS A 229 19.55 -4.32 0.84
N ALA A 230 18.80 -3.24 0.97
CA ALA A 230 18.41 -2.67 2.26
C ALA A 230 17.49 -3.61 3.08
N ALA A 231 16.67 -4.43 2.43
CA ALA A 231 15.87 -5.45 3.09
C ALA A 231 16.72 -6.62 3.60
N ALA A 232 17.69 -7.08 2.80
CA ALA A 232 18.63 -8.12 3.18
C ALA A 232 19.54 -7.67 4.34
N GLU A 233 20.02 -6.43 4.31
CA GLU A 233 20.81 -5.83 5.39
C GLU A 233 20.01 -5.76 6.70
N ARG A 234 18.74 -5.32 6.65
CA ARG A 234 17.85 -5.30 7.83
C ARG A 234 17.57 -6.71 8.37
N ALA A 235 17.43 -7.72 7.52
CA ALA A 235 17.25 -9.10 7.93
C ALA A 235 18.51 -9.66 8.62
N ALA A 236 19.71 -9.40 8.07
CA ALA A 236 20.98 -9.80 8.64
C ALA A 236 21.23 -9.13 10.00
N VAL A 237 20.94 -7.83 10.12
CA VAL A 237 21.02 -7.10 11.39
C VAL A 237 20.07 -7.70 12.43
N ARG A 238 18.86 -8.03 12.03
CA ARG A 238 17.87 -8.63 12.94
C ARG A 238 18.32 -10.03 13.41
N GLU A 239 18.90 -10.82 12.55
CA GLU A 239 19.43 -12.15 12.87
C GLU A 239 20.62 -12.05 13.85
N LEU A 240 21.55 -11.13 13.63
CA LEU A 240 22.68 -10.83 14.51
C LEU A 240 22.22 -10.35 15.90
N VAL A 241 21.30 -9.39 15.94
CA VAL A 241 20.73 -8.86 17.20
C VAL A 241 19.97 -9.96 17.94
N THR A 242 19.25 -10.84 17.23
CA THR A 242 18.55 -11.97 17.85
C THR A 242 19.53 -13.02 18.41
N GLY A 243 20.63 -13.28 17.71
CA GLY A 243 21.69 -14.17 18.18
C GLY A 243 22.38 -13.63 19.46
N LEU A 244 22.69 -12.33 19.50
CA LEU A 244 23.26 -11.66 20.67
C LEU A 244 22.29 -11.56 21.83
N ALA A 245 20.98 -11.43 21.59
CA ALA A 245 19.96 -11.37 22.63
C ALA A 245 19.93 -12.65 23.50
N GLY A 246 20.23 -13.80 22.89
CA GLY A 246 20.37 -15.08 23.62
C GLY A 246 21.57 -15.10 24.57
N ALA A 247 22.65 -14.40 24.25
CA ALA A 247 23.86 -14.35 25.06
C ALA A 247 23.80 -13.30 26.19
N VAL A 248 23.02 -12.23 26.02
CA VAL A 248 22.97 -11.07 26.94
C VAL A 248 21.63 -10.93 27.67
N GLN A 249 20.72 -11.90 27.53
CA GLN A 249 19.36 -11.90 28.12
C GLN A 249 18.52 -10.65 27.81
N LEU A 250 18.61 -10.09 26.59
CA LEU A 250 17.78 -8.99 26.17
C LEU A 250 16.31 -9.45 25.97
N THR A 251 15.37 -8.62 26.38
CA THR A 251 13.97 -8.86 26.13
C THR A 251 13.63 -8.62 24.63
N PRO A 252 12.56 -9.23 24.09
CA PRO A 252 12.14 -8.99 22.70
C PRO A 252 11.96 -7.51 22.35
N ALA A 253 11.47 -6.70 23.29
CA ALA A 253 11.31 -5.25 23.10
C ALA A 253 12.66 -4.51 22.94
N GLN A 254 13.68 -4.93 23.69
CA GLN A 254 15.04 -4.36 23.57
C GLN A 254 15.72 -4.76 22.25
N VAL A 255 15.47 -5.99 21.79
CA VAL A 255 15.92 -6.46 20.47
C VAL A 255 15.31 -5.62 19.36
N ASP A 256 14.00 -5.35 19.41
CA ASP A 256 13.30 -4.54 18.42
C ASP A 256 13.76 -3.07 18.44
N GLN A 257 14.03 -2.50 19.62
CA GLN A 257 14.58 -1.15 19.77
C GLN A 257 16.00 -1.04 19.19
N LEU A 258 16.86 -2.04 19.44
CA LEU A 258 18.22 -2.05 18.93
C LEU A 258 18.25 -2.21 17.40
N ALA A 259 17.42 -3.12 16.85
CA ALA A 259 17.29 -3.32 15.42
C ALA A 259 16.77 -2.06 14.71
N ALA A 260 15.83 -1.34 15.32
CA ALA A 260 15.33 -0.07 14.80
C ALA A 260 16.41 1.02 14.82
N ALA A 261 17.16 1.16 15.90
CA ALA A 261 18.23 2.14 16.04
C ALA A 261 19.37 1.92 15.03
N VAL A 262 19.74 0.66 14.77
CA VAL A 262 20.74 0.31 13.74
C VAL A 262 20.20 0.60 12.34
N ALA A 263 18.93 0.36 12.07
CA ALA A 263 18.30 0.64 10.78
C ALA A 263 18.19 2.16 10.48
N GLU A 264 18.05 3.00 11.53
CA GLU A 264 17.96 4.46 11.39
C GLU A 264 19.33 5.15 11.27
N ALA A 265 20.40 4.49 11.69
CA ALA A 265 21.74 5.11 11.79
C ALA A 265 22.46 5.33 10.45
N GLY A 266 21.94 4.79 9.33
CA GLY A 266 22.58 4.87 8.00
C GLY A 266 23.82 3.97 7.88
N ASP A 267 24.27 3.73 6.63
CA ASP A 267 25.24 2.69 6.27
C ASP A 267 26.58 2.73 7.06
N GLY A 268 27.07 3.91 7.41
CA GLY A 268 28.35 4.06 8.14
C GLY A 268 28.24 3.76 9.63
N ALA A 269 27.19 4.26 10.28
CA ALA A 269 26.98 4.07 11.70
C ALA A 269 26.45 2.67 12.03
N ALA A 270 25.67 2.06 11.12
CA ALA A 270 25.22 0.68 11.23
C ALA A 270 26.41 -0.30 11.23
N ARG A 271 27.40 -0.09 10.37
CA ARG A 271 28.65 -0.89 10.37
C ARG A 271 29.42 -0.76 11.67
N GLU A 272 29.62 0.46 12.17
CA GLU A 272 30.34 0.67 13.44
C GLU A 272 29.64 0.01 14.64
N VAL A 273 28.30 0.01 14.66
CA VAL A 273 27.53 -0.69 15.70
C VAL A 273 27.66 -2.21 15.55
N LEU A 274 27.65 -2.75 14.34
CA LEU A 274 27.82 -4.18 14.07
C LEU A 274 29.22 -4.65 14.47
N ASP A 275 30.27 -3.92 14.10
CA ASP A 275 31.66 -4.23 14.44
C ASP A 275 31.87 -4.24 15.98
N ARG A 276 31.23 -3.30 16.70
CA ARG A 276 31.26 -3.27 18.17
C ARG A 276 30.49 -4.42 18.82
N LEU A 277 29.37 -4.84 18.21
CA LEU A 277 28.58 -5.97 18.71
C LEU A 277 29.28 -7.30 18.46
N GLU A 278 29.95 -7.49 17.30
CA GLU A 278 30.77 -8.65 17.02
C GLU A 278 31.95 -8.76 18.00
N ALA A 279 32.67 -7.67 18.22
CA ALA A 279 33.79 -7.63 19.19
C ALA A 279 33.33 -7.93 20.63
N ALA A 280 32.14 -7.47 21.02
CA ALA A 280 31.55 -7.78 22.33
C ALA A 280 31.11 -9.25 22.42
N GLY A 281 30.59 -9.84 21.34
CA GLY A 281 30.20 -11.25 21.26
C GLY A 281 31.42 -12.18 21.35
N GLU A 282 32.53 -11.87 20.67
CA GLU A 282 33.77 -12.61 20.75
C GLU A 282 34.42 -12.56 22.16
N ALA A 283 34.36 -11.39 22.82
CA ALA A 283 34.82 -11.22 24.20
C ALA A 283 34.05 -12.07 25.22
N LEU A 284 32.73 -12.25 25.01
CA LEU A 284 31.89 -13.09 25.85
C LEU A 284 32.01 -14.59 25.57
N ALA A 285 32.31 -14.97 24.33
CA ALA A 285 32.52 -16.37 23.95
C ALA A 285 33.90 -16.91 24.37
N GLY A 286 34.86 -16.04 24.68
CA GLY A 286 36.21 -16.37 25.13
C GLY A 286 36.44 -16.33 26.65
N ALA A 287 35.39 -16.00 27.43
CA ALA A 287 35.38 -15.98 28.90
C ALA A 287 34.59 -17.16 29.48
#